data_6e68501011b77a10117664a76307e0ac
#
_entry.id   6e68501011b77a10117664a76307e0ac
#
_cell.length_a   1.000
_cell.length_b   1.000
_cell.length_c   1.000
_cell.angle_alpha   90.00
_cell.angle_beta   90.00
_cell.angle_gamma   90.00
#
_symmetry.space_group_name_H-M   'P 1'
#
loop_
_entity.id
_entity.type
_entity.pdbx_description
1 polymer ?
#
loop_
_entity_poly.entity_id
_entity_poly.type
_entity_poly.pdbx_seq_one_letter_code
_entity_poly.pdbx_strand_id
1 'polypeptide(L)'
;MRLLQYKELNLRRVKAAFDKVKTAIEAGDFRSADVKKLNAGPYYRAKLDYANRLLLQFARIDRPSVEDGADGGTETVCLALEVIENHAYERSRFLRGAVVDESRIEREPAADAKAPALTADA
;
A
#
# COMPACT_ATOMS: atom_id res chain seq x y z
N MET A 1 1.17 5.75 9.99
CA MET A 1 0.33 5.46 8.80
C MET A 1 0.47 4.00 8.43
N ARG A 2 -0.64 3.35 8.09
CA ARG A 2 -0.56 1.96 7.63
C ARG A 2 -0.32 1.91 6.13
N LEU A 3 0.42 0.91 5.68
CA LEU A 3 0.55 0.62 4.26
C LEU A 3 -0.27 -0.62 3.96
N LEU A 4 -1.23 -0.47 3.05
CA LEU A 4 -2.09 -1.55 2.59
C LEU A 4 -1.69 -1.89 1.16
N GLN A 5 -1.84 -3.15 0.78
CA GLN A 5 -1.43 -3.55 -0.55
C GLN A 5 -2.60 -4.06 -1.37
N TYR A 6 -2.48 -3.85 -2.66
CA TYR A 6 -3.43 -4.38 -3.63
C TYR A 6 -3.28 -5.90 -3.69
N LYS A 7 -4.40 -6.63 -3.80
CA LYS A 7 -4.36 -8.10 -3.78
C LYS A 7 -3.53 -8.69 -4.91
N GLU A 8 -3.46 -7.97 -6.02
CA GLU A 8 -2.74 -8.45 -7.20
C GLU A 8 -1.28 -8.02 -7.22
N LEU A 9 -0.82 -7.37 -6.16
CA LEU A 9 0.55 -6.90 -6.08
C LEU A 9 1.51 -8.10 -6.04
N ASN A 10 2.41 -8.15 -7.01
CA ASN A 10 3.37 -9.24 -7.12
C ASN A 10 4.70 -8.81 -6.53
N LEU A 11 5.01 -9.35 -5.35
CA LEU A 11 6.23 -9.00 -4.62
C LEU A 11 7.31 -10.07 -4.71
N ARG A 12 7.11 -11.09 -5.55
CA ARG A 12 7.99 -12.26 -5.56
C ARG A 12 9.46 -11.92 -5.62
N ARG A 13 9.83 -10.95 -6.44
CA ARG A 13 11.24 -10.60 -6.65
C ARG A 13 11.73 -9.47 -5.74
N VAL A 14 10.82 -8.77 -5.09
CA VAL A 14 11.17 -7.55 -4.36
C VAL A 14 10.67 -7.57 -2.92
N LYS A 15 10.38 -8.75 -2.39
CA LYS A 15 9.77 -8.86 -1.05
C LYS A 15 10.60 -8.20 0.03
N ALA A 16 11.91 -8.45 0.06
CA ALA A 16 12.77 -7.86 1.07
C ALA A 16 12.84 -6.33 0.94
N ALA A 17 12.93 -5.84 -0.31
CA ALA A 17 12.93 -4.41 -0.55
C ALA A 17 11.59 -3.79 -0.18
N PHE A 18 10.50 -4.49 -0.50
CA PHE A 18 9.16 -4.04 -0.14
C PHE A 18 9.01 -3.91 1.39
N ASP A 19 9.49 -4.90 2.12
CA ASP A 19 9.38 -4.88 3.59
C ASP A 19 10.10 -3.68 4.18
N LYS A 20 11.26 -3.31 3.64
CA LYS A 20 11.98 -2.12 4.08
C LYS A 20 11.20 -0.85 3.78
N VAL A 21 10.64 -0.75 2.58
CA VAL A 21 9.86 0.42 2.18
C VAL A 21 8.61 0.53 3.06
N LYS A 22 7.93 -0.58 3.29
CA LYS A 22 6.75 -0.59 4.13
C LYS A 22 7.08 -0.11 5.54
N THR A 23 8.15 -0.62 6.12
CA THR A 23 8.56 -0.22 7.47
C THR A 23 8.83 1.29 7.52
N ALA A 24 9.55 1.81 6.51
CA ALA A 24 9.87 3.23 6.46
C ALA A 24 8.61 4.09 6.33
N ILE A 25 7.71 3.72 5.43
CA ILE A 25 6.48 4.49 5.22
C ILE A 25 5.61 4.46 6.46
N GLU A 26 5.48 3.30 7.10
CA GLU A 26 4.66 3.19 8.31
C GLU A 26 5.24 3.96 9.48
N ALA A 27 6.54 4.17 9.48
CA ALA A 27 7.20 5.00 10.48
C ALA A 27 7.17 6.49 10.12
N GLY A 28 6.62 6.85 8.95
CA GLY A 28 6.60 8.23 8.49
C GLY A 28 7.90 8.68 7.87
N ASP A 29 8.80 7.78 7.60
CA ASP A 29 10.12 8.09 7.05
C ASP A 29 10.10 7.97 5.53
N PHE A 30 9.47 8.94 4.89
CA PHE A 30 9.34 8.93 3.44
C PHE A 30 10.67 9.15 2.72
N ARG A 31 11.62 9.76 3.39
CA ARG A 31 12.94 9.99 2.80
C ARG A 31 13.69 8.67 2.60
N SER A 32 13.67 7.80 3.59
CA SER A 32 14.34 6.50 3.46
C SER A 32 13.72 5.63 2.37
N ALA A 33 12.42 5.77 2.17
CA ALA A 33 11.73 5.05 1.10
C ALA A 33 11.84 5.75 -0.25
N ASP A 34 12.43 6.94 -0.27
CA ASP A 34 12.56 7.78 -1.48
C ASP A 34 11.20 7.96 -2.17
N VAL A 35 10.21 8.39 -1.39
CA VAL A 35 8.86 8.61 -1.90
C VAL A 35 8.81 9.95 -2.63
N LYS A 36 8.34 9.93 -3.87
CA LYS A 36 8.22 11.14 -4.68
C LYS A 36 6.92 11.15 -5.44
N LYS A 37 6.35 12.35 -5.60
CA LYS A 37 5.13 12.54 -6.36
C LYS A 37 5.41 12.39 -7.85
N LEU A 38 4.52 11.68 -8.53
CA LEU A 38 4.58 11.59 -9.99
C LEU A 38 3.74 12.69 -10.63
N ASN A 39 4.07 13.01 -11.88
CA ASN A 39 3.30 14.00 -12.65
C ASN A 39 2.07 13.38 -13.30
N ALA A 40 1.50 12.36 -12.68
CA ALA A 40 0.39 11.62 -13.24
C ALA A 40 -0.63 11.37 -12.13
N GLY A 41 -1.68 12.21 -12.08
CA GLY A 41 -2.76 12.03 -11.12
C GLY A 41 -2.28 12.05 -9.67
N PRO A 42 -2.92 11.29 -8.80
CA PRO A 42 -2.63 11.29 -7.37
C PRO A 42 -1.55 10.30 -6.97
N TYR A 43 -0.70 9.91 -7.89
CA TYR A 43 0.23 8.80 -7.65
C TYR A 43 1.59 9.27 -7.20
N TYR A 44 2.22 8.42 -6.39
CA TYR A 44 3.58 8.58 -5.89
C TYR A 44 4.35 7.32 -6.20
N ARG A 45 5.65 7.38 -6.06
CA ARG A 45 6.48 6.18 -6.17
C ARG A 45 7.47 6.13 -5.02
N ALA A 46 7.81 4.91 -4.59
CA ALA A 46 8.90 4.66 -3.67
C ALA A 46 9.96 3.84 -4.40
N LYS A 47 11.19 3.95 -3.94
CA LYS A 47 12.28 3.19 -4.54
C LYS A 47 12.38 1.82 -3.86
N LEU A 48 12.22 0.76 -4.64
CA LEU A 48 12.42 -0.59 -4.12
C LEU A 48 13.89 -0.98 -4.23
N ASP A 49 14.45 -0.84 -5.42
CA ASP A 49 15.86 -1.05 -5.66
C ASP A 49 16.28 -0.21 -6.86
N TYR A 50 17.46 -0.48 -7.39
CA TYR A 50 18.00 0.31 -8.49
C TYR A 50 17.06 0.38 -9.69
N ALA A 51 16.44 -0.73 -10.04
CA ALA A 51 15.63 -0.85 -11.25
C ALA A 51 14.13 -0.72 -11.00
N ASN A 52 13.67 -1.01 -9.79
CA ASN A 52 12.24 -1.17 -9.55
C ASN A 52 11.70 -0.10 -8.61
N ARG A 53 10.45 0.29 -8.86
CA ARG A 53 9.74 1.28 -8.06
C ARG A 53 8.40 0.70 -7.61
N LEU A 54 7.88 1.22 -6.52
CA LEU A 54 6.56 0.83 -6.01
C LEU A 54 5.60 2.00 -6.25
N LEU A 55 4.53 1.73 -6.97
CA LEU A 55 3.51 2.75 -7.22
C LEU A 55 2.61 2.86 -6.00
N LEU A 56 2.41 4.08 -5.55
CA LEU A 56 1.68 4.38 -4.32
C LEU A 56 0.58 5.38 -4.57
N GLN A 57 -0.45 5.31 -3.74
CA GLN A 57 -1.46 6.35 -3.63
C GLN A 57 -1.81 6.50 -2.16
N PHE A 58 -1.94 7.74 -1.69
CA PHE A 58 -2.42 7.99 -0.34
C PHE A 58 -3.92 8.19 -0.42
N ALA A 59 -4.64 7.54 0.48
CA ALA A 59 -6.09 7.56 0.47
C ALA A 59 -6.63 7.61 1.88
N ARG A 60 -7.85 8.10 2.03
CA ARG A 60 -8.54 8.09 3.33
C ARG A 60 -9.55 6.97 3.30
N ILE A 61 -9.54 6.18 4.35
CA ILE A 61 -10.49 5.08 4.50
C ILE A 61 -11.18 5.21 5.84
N ASP A 62 -12.34 4.58 5.94
CA ASP A 62 -13.08 4.56 7.20
C ASP A 62 -12.45 3.57 8.15
N ARG A 63 -12.35 3.96 9.42
CA ARG A 63 -11.95 3.04 10.46
C ARG A 63 -13.17 2.26 10.94
N PRO A 64 -12.95 1.03 11.44
CA PRO A 64 -14.04 0.32 12.10
C PRO A 64 -14.55 1.10 13.31
N SER A 65 -15.84 1.03 13.58
CA SER A 65 -16.41 1.61 14.79
C SER A 65 -15.89 0.88 16.00
N VAL A 66 -15.72 1.62 17.11
CA VAL A 66 -15.27 1.00 18.35
C VAL A 66 -16.46 0.54 19.17
N GLU A 67 -16.20 -0.36 20.14
CA GLU A 67 -17.26 -1.01 20.89
C GLU A 67 -18.11 -0.08 21.72
N ASP A 68 -17.55 1.02 22.20
CA ASP A 68 -18.30 1.97 23.01
C ASP A 68 -19.23 2.84 22.18
N GLY A 69 -19.39 2.54 20.92
CA GLY A 69 -20.28 3.26 20.02
C GLY A 69 -19.68 4.51 19.41
N ALA A 70 -18.43 4.81 19.70
CA ALA A 70 -17.79 5.95 19.09
C ALA A 70 -17.50 5.66 17.62
N ASP A 71 -17.64 6.70 16.80
CA ASP A 71 -17.27 6.60 15.38
C ASP A 71 -15.76 6.42 15.26
N GLY A 72 -15.35 5.44 14.51
CA GLY A 72 -13.94 5.21 14.25
C GLY A 72 -13.26 6.30 13.44
N GLY A 73 -14.05 7.13 12.76
CA GLY A 73 -13.53 8.20 11.93
C GLY A 73 -12.87 7.70 10.68
N THR A 74 -11.96 8.49 10.15
CA THR A 74 -11.22 8.12 8.93
C THR A 74 -9.73 8.05 9.24
N GLU A 75 -9.04 7.33 8.39
CA GLU A 75 -7.61 7.13 8.51
C GLU A 75 -6.97 7.32 7.13
N THR A 76 -5.85 8.05 7.08
CA THR A 76 -5.08 8.14 5.86
C THR A 76 -4.12 6.96 5.80
N VAL A 77 -4.14 6.25 4.68
CA VAL A 77 -3.29 5.08 4.48
C VAL A 77 -2.51 5.25 3.17
N CYS A 78 -1.43 4.50 3.07
CA CYS A 78 -0.67 4.39 1.83
C CYS A 78 -1.07 3.10 1.13
N LEU A 79 -1.49 3.21 -0.11
CA LEU A 79 -1.88 2.05 -0.91
C LEU A 79 -0.72 1.68 -1.83
N ALA A 80 -0.20 0.46 -1.68
CA ALA A 80 0.81 -0.07 -2.59
C ALA A 80 0.08 -0.78 -3.71
N LEU A 81 0.16 -0.23 -4.91
CA LEU A 81 -0.67 -0.65 -6.03
C LEU A 81 0.01 -1.58 -7.01
N GLU A 82 1.26 -1.30 -7.34
CA GLU A 82 1.92 -2.01 -8.43
C GLU A 82 3.43 -1.87 -8.32
N VAL A 83 4.14 -2.91 -8.73
CA VAL A 83 5.59 -2.83 -8.88
C VAL A 83 5.89 -2.42 -10.32
N ILE A 84 6.63 -1.33 -10.48
CA ILE A 84 7.04 -0.83 -11.79
C ILE A 84 8.47 -1.27 -12.01
N GLU A 85 8.64 -2.24 -12.91
CA GLU A 85 9.93 -2.83 -13.18
C GLU A 85 10.70 -2.03 -14.24
N ASN A 86 12.00 -1.88 -14.02
CA ASN A 86 12.89 -1.22 -14.98
C ASN A 86 12.40 0.16 -15.39
N HIS A 87 11.79 0.90 -14.47
CA HIS A 87 11.28 2.25 -14.71
C HIS A 87 10.24 2.32 -15.84
N ALA A 88 9.57 1.21 -16.14
CA ALA A 88 8.61 1.14 -17.23
C ALA A 88 7.24 1.70 -16.80
N TYR A 89 7.20 2.97 -16.44
CA TYR A 89 5.97 3.61 -15.97
C TYR A 89 4.84 3.55 -17.00
N GLU A 90 5.20 3.54 -18.27
CA GLU A 90 4.21 3.46 -19.35
C GLU A 90 3.44 2.14 -19.34
N ARG A 91 3.94 1.12 -18.65
CA ARG A 91 3.25 -0.16 -18.54
C ARG A 91 2.29 -0.23 -17.36
N SER A 92 2.28 0.77 -16.51
CA SER A 92 1.42 0.76 -15.35
C SER A 92 -0.03 0.99 -15.79
N ARG A 93 -0.90 0.06 -15.43
CA ARG A 93 -2.31 0.22 -15.76
C ARG A 93 -2.94 1.39 -14.99
N PHE A 94 -2.48 1.66 -13.78
CA PHE A 94 -2.99 2.78 -12.99
C PHE A 94 -2.61 4.11 -13.60
N LEU A 95 -1.37 4.24 -14.05
CA LEU A 95 -0.91 5.46 -14.71
C LEU A 95 -1.55 5.63 -16.09
N ARG A 96 -2.05 4.54 -16.66
CA ARG A 96 -2.77 4.58 -17.94
C ARG A 96 -4.26 4.81 -17.75
N GLY A 97 -4.71 5.08 -16.54
CA GLY A 97 -6.08 5.46 -16.28
C GLY A 97 -6.97 4.45 -15.59
N ALA A 98 -6.42 3.31 -15.18
CA ALA A 98 -7.23 2.34 -14.44
C ALA A 98 -7.64 2.94 -13.09
N VAL A 99 -8.86 2.63 -12.68
CA VAL A 99 -9.38 3.11 -11.41
C VAL A 99 -8.98 2.16 -10.29
N VAL A 100 -8.58 2.71 -9.16
CA VAL A 100 -8.27 1.91 -7.98
C VAL A 100 -9.57 1.32 -7.44
N ASP A 101 -9.60 0.00 -7.31
CA ASP A 101 -10.76 -0.73 -6.80
C ASP A 101 -10.51 -1.09 -5.35
N GLU A 102 -11.21 -0.42 -4.44
CA GLU A 102 -10.98 -0.61 -3.00
C GLU A 102 -11.30 -2.03 -2.54
N SER A 103 -12.13 -2.76 -3.26
CA SER A 103 -12.43 -4.14 -2.89
C SER A 103 -11.23 -5.07 -3.08
N ARG A 104 -10.22 -4.63 -3.82
CA ARG A 104 -9.02 -5.41 -4.09
C ARG A 104 -7.87 -5.06 -3.16
N ILE A 105 -8.11 -4.22 -2.18
CA ILE A 105 -7.09 -3.83 -1.21
C ILE A 105 -7.13 -4.80 -0.04
N GLU A 106 -5.97 -5.35 0.31
CA GLU A 106 -5.85 -6.18 1.50
C GLU A 106 -5.75 -5.28 2.71
N ARG A 107 -6.82 -5.23 3.48
CA ARG A 107 -6.91 -4.30 4.62
C ARG A 107 -6.27 -4.84 5.88
N GLU A 108 -6.16 -6.17 5.99
CA GLU A 108 -5.55 -6.80 7.14
C GLU A 108 -4.36 -7.62 6.69
N PRO A 109 -3.26 -7.53 7.38
CA PRO A 109 -2.16 -8.44 7.11
C PRO A 109 -2.70 -9.83 7.35
N ALA A 110 -2.46 -10.66 6.48
CA ALA A 110 -3.02 -12.01 6.56
C ALA A 110 -2.96 -12.55 7.98
N ALA A 111 -3.23 -11.81 8.52
CA ALA A 111 -3.50 -12.11 9.28
C ALA A 111 -3.53 -12.58 9.67
N ASP A 112 -3.18 -12.20 9.33
CA ASP A 112 -3.38 -12.37 9.69
C ASP A 112 -3.64 -12.91 9.90
N ALA A 113 -3.51 -13.27 9.89
CA ALA A 113 -3.99 -13.71 10.20
C ALA A 113 -4.41 -13.96 10.56
N LYS A 114 -4.30 -14.15 10.73
CA LYS A 114 -5.00 -14.33 11.32
C LYS A 114 -5.47 -14.42 11.56
N ALA A 115 -5.25 -14.67 11.68
CA ALA A 115 -6.00 -14.78 12.24
C ALA A 115 -6.48 -14.79 12.50
N PRO A 116 -6.45 -14.96 12.62
CA PRO A 116 -7.22 -15.04 13.17
C PRO A 116 -7.66 -15.09 13.38
N ALA A 117 -7.51 -15.38 13.46
CA ALA A 117 -8.15 -15.44 13.94
C ALA A 117 -8.47 -15.29 14.10
N LEU A 118 -8.09 -15.63 14.00
CA LEU A 118 -8.64 -15.56 14.46
C LEU A 118 -9.03 -15.48 14.63
N THR A 119 -8.76 -15.76 14.67
CA THR A 119 -9.39 -15.77 15.14
C THR A 119 -9.83 -15.78 15.30
N ALA A 120 -9.57 -16.13 15.44
CA ALA A 120 -10.15 -16.28 15.89
C ALA A 120 -10.46 -16.29 16.11
N ASP A 121 -10.08 -16.70 16.15
CA ASP A 121 -10.53 -16.79 16.55
C ASP A 121 -10.67 -16.71 16.77
N ALA A 122 -10.41 -16.95 16.95
CA ALA A 122 -10.73 -17.07 17.30
C ALA A 122 -10.91 -17.02 17.36
#